data_b474ada81b236b0d92e4964e8013219f
#
_entry.id   b474ada81b236b0d92e4964e8013219f
#
_cell.length_a   1.000
_cell.length_b   1.000
_cell.length_c   1.000
_cell.angle_alpha   90.00
_cell.angle_beta   90.00
_cell.angle_gamma   90.00
#
_symmetry.space_group_name_H-M   'P 1'
#
loop_
_entity.id
_entity.type
_entity.pdbx_description
1 polymer ?
#
loop_
_entity_poly.entity_id
_entity_poly.type
_entity_poly.pdbx_seq_one_letter_code
_entity_poly.pdbx_strand_id
1 'polypeptide(L)'
;MNKRVKDYNKILPVLEVYRCVQSEGSRFGRPTIAIRTTGCTHRCYFGEGGWCDSWYTSIHPEKDIFTFNDIIKIYDENPQVKEMMLTGGSPTMHPALVNELTHFANERGIIITIETEGSHYIETDYPINLLSISPKFSNSVPVEGAVTPGGKVVDQKFIDTHNRKRLNTTAIKQMIEFHSDYHYKPVWDGTQKNLDEIEAYRVELGIPKEKTYLMPAGDTRETLIKMYPLVFEMVAEHGYNMTGRDHIIAYNTERGV
;
A
#
# COMPACT_ATOMS: atom_id res chain seq x y z
N MET A 1 -14.52 -1.58 22.38
CA MET A 1 -13.07 -1.28 22.43
C MET A 1 -12.32 -2.28 21.57
N ASN A 2 -11.65 -1.81 20.53
CA ASN A 2 -10.86 -2.64 19.64
C ASN A 2 -9.58 -3.12 20.33
N LYS A 3 -8.96 -4.18 19.79
CA LYS A 3 -7.69 -4.68 20.34
C LYS A 3 -6.59 -3.64 20.18
N ARG A 4 -5.72 -3.52 21.19
CA ARG A 4 -4.55 -2.63 21.20
C ARG A 4 -3.28 -3.42 21.51
N VAL A 5 -2.13 -2.83 21.22
CA VAL A 5 -0.83 -3.34 21.65
C VAL A 5 -0.75 -3.23 23.19
N LYS A 6 -0.41 -4.33 23.86
CA LYS A 6 -0.38 -4.39 25.34
C LYS A 6 1.02 -4.19 25.93
N ASP A 7 2.04 -4.53 25.16
CA ASP A 7 3.43 -4.46 25.58
C ASP A 7 4.25 -3.74 24.52
N TYR A 8 4.67 -2.53 24.83
CA TYR A 8 5.42 -1.66 23.93
C TYR A 8 6.87 -2.07 23.70
N ASN A 9 7.40 -3.02 24.51
CA ASN A 9 8.73 -3.61 24.33
C ASN A 9 8.71 -4.87 23.45
N LYS A 10 7.50 -5.40 23.16
CA LYS A 10 7.38 -6.58 22.30
C LYS A 10 7.63 -6.22 20.85
N ILE A 11 8.37 -7.09 20.14
CA ILE A 11 8.54 -6.97 18.68
C ILE A 11 7.18 -7.03 18.00
N LEU A 12 6.93 -6.04 17.16
CA LEU A 12 5.74 -5.88 16.32
C LEU A 12 5.96 -6.53 14.95
N PRO A 13 4.89 -6.79 14.19
CA PRO A 13 5.00 -7.18 12.77
C PRO A 13 5.42 -5.96 11.93
N VAL A 14 6.58 -5.42 12.21
CA VAL A 14 7.15 -4.21 11.58
C VAL A 14 8.59 -4.46 11.19
N LEU A 15 8.86 -4.30 9.91
CA LEU A 15 10.14 -4.54 9.29
C LEU A 15 11.01 -3.27 9.22
N GLU A 16 10.38 -2.14 8.91
CA GLU A 16 11.09 -0.86 8.71
C GLU A 16 10.32 0.29 9.37
N VAL A 17 11.06 1.21 9.99
CA VAL A 17 10.55 2.50 10.47
C VAL A 17 11.58 3.56 10.08
N TYR A 18 11.21 4.52 9.22
CA TYR A 18 12.13 5.53 8.72
C TYR A 18 11.43 6.83 8.33
N ARG A 19 12.19 7.92 8.33
CA ARG A 19 11.74 9.23 7.87
C ARG A 19 11.92 9.33 6.35
N CYS A 20 10.89 9.76 5.65
CA CYS A 20 10.92 9.97 4.21
C CYS A 20 9.96 11.11 3.78
N VAL A 21 9.75 11.25 2.49
CA VAL A 21 8.71 12.09 1.90
C VAL A 21 7.65 11.18 1.28
N GLN A 22 6.37 11.44 1.57
CA GLN A 22 5.28 10.74 0.91
C GLN A 22 5.35 10.99 -0.59
N SER A 23 5.51 9.93 -1.36
CA SER A 23 5.86 10.00 -2.78
C SER A 23 4.76 9.51 -3.70
N GLU A 24 3.56 9.23 -3.14
CA GLU A 24 2.41 8.73 -3.89
C GLU A 24 1.11 9.36 -3.37
N GLY A 25 0.11 9.46 -4.27
CA GLY A 25 -1.26 9.84 -3.94
C GLY A 25 -1.43 11.30 -3.52
N SER A 26 -2.56 11.58 -2.86
CA SER A 26 -2.99 12.94 -2.49
C SER A 26 -2.15 13.61 -1.39
N ARG A 27 -1.30 12.85 -0.70
CA ARG A 27 -0.38 13.37 0.34
C ARG A 27 1.05 13.56 -0.17
N PHE A 28 1.26 13.49 -1.48
CA PHE A 28 2.57 13.71 -2.11
C PHE A 28 3.28 14.97 -1.58
N GLY A 29 4.59 14.85 -1.38
CA GLY A 29 5.47 15.94 -0.94
C GLY A 29 5.50 16.19 0.56
N ARG A 30 4.75 15.45 1.39
CA ARG A 30 4.71 15.62 2.84
C ARG A 30 5.82 14.85 3.55
N PRO A 31 6.61 15.49 4.44
CA PRO A 31 7.51 14.77 5.33
C PRO A 31 6.73 13.78 6.20
N THR A 32 7.11 12.52 6.21
CA THR A 32 6.39 11.45 6.88
C THR A 32 7.34 10.47 7.58
N ILE A 33 6.83 9.77 8.59
CA ILE A 33 7.44 8.54 9.09
C ILE A 33 6.72 7.36 8.44
N ALA A 34 7.44 6.58 7.66
CA ALA A 34 6.95 5.34 7.10
C ALA A 34 7.13 4.20 8.11
N ILE A 35 6.08 3.41 8.30
CA ILE A 35 6.05 2.19 9.12
C ILE A 35 5.66 1.05 8.19
N ARG A 36 6.61 0.18 7.87
CA ARG A 36 6.41 -0.93 6.95
C ARG A 36 6.13 -2.22 7.71
N THR A 37 4.91 -2.74 7.55
CA THR A 37 4.49 -3.99 8.19
C THR A 37 4.90 -5.21 7.36
N THR A 38 5.06 -6.36 8.04
CA THR A 38 5.21 -7.68 7.42
C THR A 38 3.86 -8.36 7.22
N GLY A 39 3.82 -9.33 6.32
CA GLY A 39 2.62 -10.08 5.94
C GLY A 39 1.78 -9.38 4.88
N CYS A 40 1.29 -10.17 3.93
CA CYS A 40 0.32 -9.75 2.93
C CYS A 40 -0.51 -10.96 2.52
N THR A 41 -1.78 -10.75 2.20
CA THR A 41 -2.65 -11.79 1.64
C THR A 41 -2.31 -12.15 0.21
N HIS A 42 -1.68 -11.22 -0.52
CA HIS A 42 -1.36 -11.35 -1.93
C HIS A 42 0.08 -11.84 -2.15
N ARG A 43 0.29 -12.33 -3.36
CA ARG A 43 1.60 -12.76 -3.88
C ARG A 43 1.69 -12.25 -5.31
N CYS A 44 1.81 -10.92 -5.44
CA CYS A 44 1.72 -10.25 -6.74
C CYS A 44 2.95 -10.53 -7.60
N TYR A 45 2.69 -10.81 -8.87
CA TYR A 45 3.70 -10.99 -9.91
C TYR A 45 3.28 -10.22 -11.17
N PHE A 46 4.15 -9.36 -11.68
CA PHE A 46 3.85 -8.42 -12.74
C PHE A 46 4.57 -8.75 -14.07
N GLY A 47 4.66 -10.03 -14.39
CA GLY A 47 5.30 -10.50 -15.62
C GLY A 47 6.79 -10.14 -15.66
N GLU A 48 7.22 -9.39 -16.68
CA GLU A 48 8.62 -8.95 -16.83
C GLU A 48 9.08 -8.04 -15.67
N GLY A 49 8.16 -7.32 -14.99
CA GLY A 49 8.43 -6.57 -13.77
C GLY A 49 8.70 -7.43 -12.54
N GLY A 50 8.51 -8.75 -12.64
CA GLY A 50 8.82 -9.69 -11.57
C GLY A 50 7.84 -9.66 -10.40
N TRP A 51 8.33 -10.04 -9.24
CA TRP A 51 7.57 -10.05 -7.99
C TRP A 51 7.37 -8.63 -7.47
N CYS A 52 6.31 -8.46 -6.66
CA CYS A 52 6.05 -7.20 -5.94
C CYS A 52 7.35 -6.61 -5.37
N ASP A 53 7.58 -5.32 -5.56
CA ASP A 53 8.76 -4.59 -5.07
C ASP A 53 8.99 -4.74 -3.55
N SER A 54 7.90 -4.97 -2.81
CA SER A 54 7.92 -5.25 -1.37
C SER A 54 7.82 -6.76 -1.05
N TRP A 55 8.30 -7.64 -1.93
CA TRP A 55 8.27 -9.11 -1.74
C TRP A 55 8.89 -9.57 -0.41
N TYR A 56 9.88 -8.85 0.07
CA TYR A 56 10.58 -9.09 1.35
C TYR A 56 9.73 -8.83 2.60
N THR A 57 8.53 -8.28 2.43
CA THR A 57 7.55 -8.16 3.53
C THR A 57 6.60 -9.35 3.61
N SER A 58 6.47 -10.15 2.54
CA SER A 58 5.38 -11.12 2.42
C SER A 58 5.73 -12.43 1.74
N ILE A 59 6.39 -12.41 0.58
CA ILE A 59 6.69 -13.62 -0.19
C ILE A 59 7.82 -14.41 0.45
N HIS A 60 8.84 -13.69 0.88
CA HIS A 60 9.98 -14.21 1.67
C HIS A 60 10.30 -13.19 2.77
N PRO A 61 9.51 -13.15 3.86
CA PRO A 61 9.59 -12.09 4.86
C PRO A 61 10.95 -12.06 5.56
N GLU A 62 11.51 -10.86 5.62
CA GLU A 62 12.64 -10.57 6.50
C GLU A 62 12.17 -10.50 7.97
N LYS A 63 13.12 -10.46 8.90
CA LYS A 63 12.83 -10.50 10.33
C LYS A 63 12.30 -9.16 10.84
N ASP A 64 11.18 -9.21 11.55
CA ASP A 64 10.68 -8.08 12.33
C ASP A 64 11.64 -7.74 13.48
N ILE A 65 11.91 -6.45 13.65
CA ILE A 65 12.88 -5.98 14.64
C ILE A 65 12.40 -4.80 15.47
N PHE A 66 11.29 -4.13 15.09
CA PHE A 66 10.82 -2.92 15.74
C PHE A 66 9.81 -3.18 16.85
N THR A 67 9.89 -2.38 17.90
CA THR A 67 8.93 -2.30 19.01
C THR A 67 8.07 -1.04 18.87
N PHE A 68 7.01 -0.89 19.68
CA PHE A 68 6.24 0.36 19.70
C PHE A 68 7.07 1.53 20.27
N ASN A 69 7.99 1.24 21.21
CA ASN A 69 8.90 2.26 21.74
C ASN A 69 9.85 2.82 20.66
N ASP A 70 10.25 2.04 19.66
CA ASP A 70 11.06 2.54 18.55
C ASP A 70 10.25 3.52 17.69
N ILE A 71 8.95 3.28 17.50
CA ILE A 71 8.04 4.20 16.79
C ILE A 71 7.89 5.50 17.60
N ILE A 72 7.70 5.43 18.91
CA ILE A 72 7.66 6.63 19.76
C ILE A 72 8.96 7.43 19.63
N LYS A 73 10.09 6.76 19.75
CA LYS A 73 11.41 7.37 19.70
C LYS A 73 11.66 8.15 18.41
N ILE A 74 11.35 7.57 17.24
CA ILE A 74 11.60 8.26 15.98
C ILE A 74 10.74 9.55 15.85
N TYR A 75 9.51 9.57 16.39
CA TYR A 75 8.70 10.78 16.44
C TYR A 75 9.23 11.82 17.43
N ASP A 76 9.76 11.39 18.58
CA ASP A 76 10.38 12.28 19.56
C ASP A 76 11.65 12.94 19.00
N GLU A 77 12.41 12.22 18.19
CA GLU A 77 13.59 12.72 17.47
C GLU A 77 13.25 13.60 16.25
N ASN A 78 12.00 13.52 15.76
CA ASN A 78 11.53 14.27 14.56
C ASN A 78 10.22 15.02 14.83
N PRO A 79 10.17 15.95 15.79
CA PRO A 79 8.93 16.61 16.22
C PRO A 79 8.24 17.46 15.14
N GLN A 80 8.98 17.82 14.09
CA GLN A 80 8.46 18.56 12.92
C GLN A 80 7.64 17.68 11.98
N VAL A 81 7.79 16.35 12.03
CA VAL A 81 7.04 15.43 11.17
C VAL A 81 5.67 15.14 11.78
N LYS A 82 4.62 15.50 11.06
CA LYS A 82 3.21 15.35 11.47
C LYS A 82 2.41 14.38 10.60
N GLU A 83 3.10 13.57 9.83
CA GLU A 83 2.50 12.55 8.97
C GLU A 83 3.02 11.17 9.36
N MET A 84 2.15 10.17 9.27
CA MET A 84 2.43 8.76 9.42
C MET A 84 1.93 8.02 8.19
N MET A 85 2.75 7.20 7.60
CA MET A 85 2.37 6.31 6.50
C MET A 85 2.56 4.85 6.93
N LEU A 86 1.46 4.13 7.12
CA LEU A 86 1.51 2.68 7.26
C LEU A 86 1.51 2.06 5.87
N THR A 87 2.53 1.30 5.59
CA THR A 87 2.74 0.62 4.31
C THR A 87 3.32 -0.78 4.54
N GLY A 88 3.83 -1.41 3.51
CA GLY A 88 4.54 -2.69 3.61
C GLY A 88 3.87 -3.80 2.86
N GLY A 89 3.64 -4.92 3.50
CA GLY A 89 2.82 -6.00 2.96
C GLY A 89 1.35 -5.58 2.93
N SER A 90 0.68 -5.74 4.07
CA SER A 90 -0.72 -5.35 4.26
C SER A 90 -0.94 -4.92 5.73
N PRO A 91 -0.91 -3.61 6.04
CA PRO A 91 -1.11 -3.12 7.40
C PRO A 91 -2.43 -3.59 8.03
N THR A 92 -3.47 -3.74 7.21
CA THR A 92 -4.80 -4.16 7.66
C THR A 92 -4.88 -5.61 8.17
N MET A 93 -3.83 -6.40 8.02
CA MET A 93 -3.68 -7.71 8.68
C MET A 93 -3.39 -7.59 10.19
N HIS A 94 -3.02 -6.40 10.68
CA HIS A 94 -2.55 -6.16 12.04
C HIS A 94 -3.45 -5.17 12.82
N PRO A 95 -4.75 -5.51 13.06
CA PRO A 95 -5.72 -4.55 13.60
C PRO A 95 -5.33 -3.97 14.96
N ALA A 96 -4.66 -4.75 15.82
CA ALA A 96 -4.22 -4.25 17.12
C ALA A 96 -3.10 -3.18 17.00
N LEU A 97 -2.17 -3.37 16.06
CA LEU A 97 -1.12 -2.38 15.78
C LEU A 97 -1.72 -1.11 15.17
N VAL A 98 -2.57 -1.28 14.15
CA VAL A 98 -3.20 -0.12 13.50
C VAL A 98 -4.04 0.68 14.48
N ASN A 99 -4.85 0.01 15.33
CA ASN A 99 -5.64 0.70 16.34
C ASN A 99 -4.77 1.46 17.35
N GLU A 100 -3.66 0.87 17.82
CA GLU A 100 -2.69 1.55 18.70
C GLU A 100 -2.08 2.79 18.03
N LEU A 101 -1.75 2.68 16.74
CA LEU A 101 -1.20 3.82 15.99
C LEU A 101 -2.23 4.93 15.78
N THR A 102 -3.53 4.62 15.66
CA THR A 102 -4.56 5.67 15.60
C THR A 102 -4.69 6.43 16.92
N HIS A 103 -4.53 5.76 18.07
CA HIS A 103 -4.46 6.43 19.37
C HIS A 103 -3.24 7.35 19.47
N PHE A 104 -2.07 6.81 19.15
CA PHE A 104 -0.82 7.57 19.15
C PHE A 104 -0.89 8.80 18.23
N ALA A 105 -1.44 8.62 17.03
CA ALA A 105 -1.61 9.70 16.06
C ALA A 105 -2.56 10.79 16.58
N ASN A 106 -3.71 10.38 17.14
CA ASN A 106 -4.69 11.30 17.70
C ASN A 106 -4.12 12.12 18.87
N GLU A 107 -3.40 11.49 19.80
CA GLU A 107 -2.79 12.15 20.95
C GLU A 107 -1.73 13.20 20.55
N ARG A 108 -1.03 12.97 19.44
CA ARG A 108 0.07 13.83 18.97
C ARG A 108 -0.29 14.75 17.80
N GLY A 109 -1.54 14.75 17.35
CA GLY A 109 -2.00 15.51 16.18
C GLY A 109 -1.29 15.10 14.89
N ILE A 110 -1.02 13.79 14.73
CA ILE A 110 -0.39 13.19 13.55
C ILE A 110 -1.48 12.76 12.58
N ILE A 111 -1.29 13.04 11.31
CA ILE A 111 -2.17 12.57 10.22
C ILE A 111 -1.70 11.17 9.79
N ILE A 112 -2.60 10.19 9.87
CA ILE A 112 -2.31 8.81 9.53
C ILE A 112 -2.87 8.45 8.15
N THR A 113 -1.98 7.97 7.27
CA THR A 113 -2.32 7.36 5.98
C THR A 113 -2.05 5.87 6.05
N ILE A 114 -2.97 5.05 5.54
CA ILE A 114 -2.73 3.61 5.35
C ILE A 114 -2.76 3.28 3.87
N GLU A 115 -1.70 2.63 3.40
CA GLU A 115 -1.64 1.98 2.10
C GLU A 115 -2.11 0.54 2.23
N THR A 116 -3.19 0.19 1.54
CA THR A 116 -3.80 -1.13 1.61
C THR A 116 -4.20 -1.65 0.23
N GLU A 117 -4.11 -2.95 0.06
CA GLU A 117 -4.65 -3.65 -1.11
C GLU A 117 -6.18 -3.90 -1.00
N GLY A 118 -6.78 -3.55 0.13
CA GLY A 118 -8.23 -3.65 0.33
C GLY A 118 -8.75 -5.02 0.75
N SER A 119 -7.90 -5.95 1.17
CA SER A 119 -8.34 -7.31 1.50
C SER A 119 -9.06 -7.43 2.85
N HIS A 120 -8.75 -6.57 3.80
CA HIS A 120 -9.26 -6.67 5.16
C HIS A 120 -9.82 -5.33 5.63
N TYR A 121 -11.09 -5.31 6.00
CA TYR A 121 -11.66 -4.21 6.75
C TYR A 121 -11.11 -4.22 8.19
N ILE A 122 -10.79 -3.04 8.68
CA ILE A 122 -10.44 -2.82 10.08
C ILE A 122 -11.25 -1.67 10.65
N GLU A 123 -11.79 -1.91 11.84
CA GLU A 123 -12.42 -0.88 12.66
C GLU A 123 -11.43 -0.43 13.73
N THR A 124 -11.28 0.87 13.91
CA THR A 124 -10.36 1.49 14.84
C THR A 124 -11.11 2.46 15.77
N ASP A 125 -10.56 2.75 16.96
CA ASP A 125 -11.19 3.66 17.92
C ASP A 125 -11.17 5.12 17.43
N TYR A 126 -10.17 5.49 16.60
CA TYR A 126 -10.10 6.77 15.87
C TYR A 126 -10.03 6.50 14.37
N PRO A 127 -10.79 7.23 13.54
CA PRO A 127 -10.75 7.05 12.09
C PRO A 127 -9.36 7.33 11.51
N ILE A 128 -8.98 6.57 10.50
CA ILE A 128 -7.80 6.81 9.68
C ILE A 128 -8.07 8.04 8.82
N ASN A 129 -7.12 8.99 8.75
CA ASN A 129 -7.29 10.24 8.02
C ASN A 129 -7.34 10.03 6.50
N LEU A 130 -6.54 9.09 5.97
CA LEU A 130 -6.54 8.76 4.56
C LEU A 130 -6.30 7.26 4.33
N LEU A 131 -7.19 6.63 3.57
CA LEU A 131 -6.97 5.30 3.01
C LEU A 131 -6.47 5.41 1.57
N SER A 132 -5.29 4.88 1.30
CA SER A 132 -4.73 4.71 -0.03
C SER A 132 -5.01 3.28 -0.50
N ILE A 133 -6.11 3.09 -1.25
CA ILE A 133 -6.63 1.78 -1.61
C ILE A 133 -6.10 1.37 -2.98
N SER A 134 -5.25 0.34 -3.03
CA SER A 134 -4.59 -0.17 -4.24
C SER A 134 -4.96 -1.63 -4.52
N PRO A 135 -6.16 -1.92 -5.03
CA PRO A 135 -6.57 -3.29 -5.36
C PRO A 135 -5.67 -3.90 -6.43
N LYS A 136 -5.60 -5.23 -6.45
CA LYS A 136 -4.72 -5.97 -7.36
C LYS A 136 -5.54 -6.64 -8.47
N PHE A 137 -5.25 -6.27 -9.72
CA PHE A 137 -5.98 -6.71 -10.92
C PHE A 137 -5.35 -7.96 -11.54
N SER A 138 -5.87 -8.38 -12.69
CA SER A 138 -5.41 -9.61 -13.37
C SER A 138 -3.93 -9.55 -13.77
N ASN A 139 -3.39 -8.35 -13.98
CA ASN A 139 -1.97 -8.12 -14.28
C ASN A 139 -1.01 -8.42 -13.10
N SER A 140 -1.54 -8.67 -11.90
CA SER A 140 -0.76 -9.02 -10.70
C SER A 140 -0.74 -10.53 -10.41
N VAL A 141 -1.39 -11.33 -11.25
CA VAL A 141 -1.56 -12.78 -11.00
C VAL A 141 -0.28 -13.53 -11.31
N PRO A 142 0.24 -14.35 -10.39
CA PRO A 142 1.39 -15.20 -10.65
C PRO A 142 1.15 -16.17 -11.81
N VAL A 143 2.23 -16.49 -12.51
CA VAL A 143 2.20 -17.49 -13.60
C VAL A 143 2.76 -18.82 -13.14
N GLU A 144 2.20 -19.93 -13.64
CA GLU A 144 2.65 -21.27 -13.32
C GLU A 144 4.12 -21.44 -13.72
N GLY A 145 4.89 -22.09 -12.87
CA GLY A 145 6.32 -22.32 -13.08
C GLY A 145 7.23 -21.15 -12.69
N ALA A 146 6.71 -19.95 -12.40
CA ALA A 146 7.52 -18.86 -11.87
C ALA A 146 8.14 -19.27 -10.52
N VAL A 147 9.37 -18.82 -10.26
CA VAL A 147 10.08 -19.09 -9.01
C VAL A 147 10.00 -17.88 -8.10
N THR A 148 9.51 -18.06 -6.87
CA THR A 148 9.47 -16.96 -5.88
C THR A 148 10.87 -16.58 -5.40
N PRO A 149 11.08 -15.38 -4.85
CA PRO A 149 12.35 -15.00 -4.23
C PRO A 149 12.86 -15.97 -3.14
N GLY A 150 11.96 -16.72 -2.50
CA GLY A 150 12.30 -17.78 -1.55
C GLY A 150 12.51 -19.19 -2.18
N GLY A 151 12.56 -19.27 -3.51
CA GLY A 151 12.83 -20.54 -4.23
C GLY A 151 11.62 -21.47 -4.42
N LYS A 152 10.41 -21.06 -4.03
CA LYS A 152 9.20 -21.87 -4.24
C LYS A 152 8.70 -21.71 -5.68
N VAL A 153 8.41 -22.83 -6.33
CA VAL A 153 7.77 -22.84 -7.66
C VAL A 153 6.26 -22.59 -7.51
N VAL A 154 5.74 -21.72 -8.35
CA VAL A 154 4.30 -21.40 -8.40
C VAL A 154 3.55 -22.56 -9.06
N ASP A 155 2.57 -23.08 -8.36
CA ASP A 155 1.60 -24.07 -8.81
C ASP A 155 0.20 -23.44 -8.99
N GLN A 156 -0.73 -24.20 -9.58
CA GLN A 156 -2.11 -23.73 -9.79
C GLN A 156 -2.81 -23.33 -8.48
N LYS A 157 -2.56 -24.04 -7.38
CA LYS A 157 -3.13 -23.71 -6.05
C LYS A 157 -2.66 -22.34 -5.56
N PHE A 158 -1.43 -21.96 -5.84
CA PHE A 158 -0.88 -20.64 -5.53
C PHE A 158 -1.62 -19.55 -6.31
N ILE A 159 -1.80 -19.76 -7.63
CA ILE A 159 -2.54 -18.87 -8.53
C ILE A 159 -4.00 -18.69 -8.07
N ASP A 160 -4.70 -19.80 -7.81
CA ASP A 160 -6.10 -19.80 -7.36
C ASP A 160 -6.27 -19.06 -6.03
N THR A 161 -5.30 -19.21 -5.13
CA THR A 161 -5.30 -18.51 -3.84
C THR A 161 -5.16 -17.00 -4.01
N HIS A 162 -4.28 -16.54 -4.90
CA HIS A 162 -4.13 -15.14 -5.23
C HIS A 162 -5.42 -14.58 -5.86
N ASN A 163 -5.95 -15.24 -6.89
CA ASN A 163 -7.17 -14.83 -7.59
C ASN A 163 -8.38 -14.68 -6.65
N ARG A 164 -8.56 -15.63 -5.73
CA ARG A 164 -9.69 -15.59 -4.78
C ARG A 164 -9.62 -14.40 -3.81
N LYS A 165 -8.41 -13.89 -3.53
CA LYS A 165 -8.18 -12.88 -2.49
C LYS A 165 -7.97 -11.47 -3.03
N ARG A 166 -7.62 -11.31 -4.31
CA ARG A 166 -7.12 -10.05 -4.87
C ARG A 166 -8.13 -8.90 -4.89
N LEU A 167 -9.42 -9.18 -4.87
CA LEU A 167 -10.48 -8.17 -4.81
C LEU A 167 -11.47 -8.52 -3.71
N ASN A 168 -11.68 -7.59 -2.79
CA ASN A 168 -12.66 -7.72 -1.72
C ASN A 168 -13.53 -6.46 -1.65
N THR A 169 -14.54 -6.41 -2.53
CA THR A 169 -15.48 -5.29 -2.65
C THR A 169 -16.15 -4.92 -1.33
N THR A 170 -16.53 -5.94 -0.52
CA THR A 170 -17.18 -5.71 0.78
C THR A 170 -16.25 -5.00 1.75
N ALA A 171 -15.01 -5.45 1.89
CA ALA A 171 -14.05 -4.84 2.80
C ALA A 171 -13.72 -3.39 2.38
N ILE A 172 -13.56 -3.14 1.08
CA ILE A 172 -13.27 -1.79 0.57
C ILE A 172 -14.45 -0.84 0.83
N LYS A 173 -15.68 -1.26 0.57
CA LYS A 173 -16.88 -0.45 0.84
C LYS A 173 -17.00 -0.10 2.32
N GLN A 174 -16.79 -1.08 3.21
CA GLN A 174 -16.78 -0.83 4.65
C GLN A 174 -15.68 0.16 5.08
N MET A 175 -14.48 0.05 4.52
CA MET A 175 -13.39 1.00 4.80
C MET A 175 -13.72 2.42 4.35
N ILE A 176 -14.26 2.58 3.14
CA ILE A 176 -14.65 3.88 2.58
C ILE A 176 -15.74 4.55 3.42
N GLU A 177 -16.70 3.76 3.91
CA GLU A 177 -17.81 4.25 4.72
C GLU A 177 -17.37 4.66 6.14
N PHE A 178 -16.44 3.92 6.72
CA PHE A 178 -16.04 4.10 8.12
C PHE A 178 -14.97 5.19 8.34
N HIS A 179 -13.95 5.27 7.45
CA HIS A 179 -12.82 6.18 7.65
C HIS A 179 -13.02 7.56 7.02
N SER A 180 -12.22 8.55 7.45
CA SER A 180 -12.44 9.96 7.17
C SER A 180 -12.33 10.33 5.70
N ASP A 181 -11.34 9.74 4.99
CA ASP A 181 -11.09 10.02 3.57
C ASP A 181 -10.38 8.83 2.91
N TYR A 182 -10.45 8.79 1.59
CA TYR A 182 -9.80 7.76 0.80
C TYR A 182 -9.41 8.27 -0.59
N HIS A 183 -8.47 7.57 -1.22
CA HIS A 183 -8.30 7.58 -2.66
C HIS A 183 -8.13 6.14 -3.20
N TYR A 184 -8.64 5.92 -4.39
CA TYR A 184 -8.47 4.70 -5.16
C TYR A 184 -7.21 4.85 -6.01
N LYS A 185 -6.18 4.04 -5.74
CA LYS A 185 -4.84 4.15 -6.33
C LYS A 185 -4.48 2.86 -7.09
N PRO A 186 -5.14 2.59 -8.23
CA PRO A 186 -4.82 1.42 -9.05
C PRO A 186 -3.49 1.61 -9.78
N VAL A 187 -2.75 0.48 -9.95
CA VAL A 187 -1.56 0.42 -10.81
C VAL A 187 -2.00 0.07 -12.23
N TRP A 188 -1.65 0.94 -13.18
CA TRP A 188 -1.92 0.72 -14.60
C TRP A 188 -0.66 0.30 -15.35
N ASP A 189 -0.75 -0.79 -16.12
CA ASP A 189 0.35 -1.39 -16.87
C ASP A 189 0.46 -0.89 -18.34
N GLY A 190 -0.31 0.11 -18.72
CA GLY A 190 -0.33 0.67 -20.06
C GLY A 190 -1.29 -0.04 -21.03
N THR A 191 -1.95 -1.11 -20.61
CA THR A 191 -2.88 -1.85 -21.48
C THR A 191 -4.34 -1.40 -21.30
N GLN A 192 -5.10 -1.45 -22.39
CA GLN A 192 -6.55 -1.18 -22.35
C GLN A 192 -7.27 -2.19 -21.46
N LYS A 193 -6.90 -3.46 -21.53
CA LYS A 193 -7.48 -4.52 -20.70
C LYS A 193 -7.41 -4.19 -19.20
N ASN A 194 -6.25 -3.74 -18.73
CA ASN A 194 -6.09 -3.39 -17.33
C ASN A 194 -6.86 -2.11 -16.97
N LEU A 195 -6.92 -1.14 -17.88
CA LEU A 195 -7.74 0.07 -17.69
C LEU A 195 -9.21 -0.26 -17.57
N ASP A 196 -9.74 -1.17 -18.40
CA ASP A 196 -11.12 -1.64 -18.35
C ASP A 196 -11.44 -2.33 -17.00
N GLU A 197 -10.52 -3.16 -16.48
CA GLU A 197 -10.67 -3.77 -15.14
C GLU A 197 -10.69 -2.71 -14.03
N ILE A 198 -9.81 -1.72 -14.11
CA ILE A 198 -9.72 -0.60 -13.15
C ILE A 198 -11.04 0.18 -13.12
N GLU A 199 -11.55 0.54 -14.29
CA GLU A 199 -12.79 1.31 -14.44
C GLU A 199 -14.02 0.51 -13.99
N ALA A 200 -14.13 -0.75 -14.40
CA ALA A 200 -15.24 -1.61 -14.01
C ALA A 200 -15.29 -1.75 -12.46
N TYR A 201 -14.14 -1.96 -11.81
CA TYR A 201 -14.09 -2.10 -10.36
C TYR A 201 -14.33 -0.78 -9.64
N ARG A 202 -13.84 0.35 -10.17
CA ARG A 202 -14.17 1.68 -9.68
C ARG A 202 -15.69 1.93 -9.65
N VAL A 203 -16.38 1.60 -10.75
CA VAL A 203 -17.84 1.72 -10.87
C VAL A 203 -18.56 0.79 -9.88
N GLU A 204 -18.13 -0.46 -9.75
CA GLU A 204 -18.69 -1.42 -8.78
C GLU A 204 -18.57 -0.91 -7.33
N LEU A 205 -17.47 -0.25 -7.01
CA LEU A 205 -17.23 0.35 -5.69
C LEU A 205 -17.98 1.67 -5.48
N GLY A 206 -18.50 2.28 -6.54
CA GLY A 206 -19.15 3.59 -6.49
C GLY A 206 -18.17 4.75 -6.29
N ILE A 207 -16.90 4.57 -6.65
CA ILE A 207 -15.85 5.56 -6.45
C ILE A 207 -15.88 6.62 -7.55
N PRO A 208 -15.94 7.92 -7.23
CA PRO A 208 -15.91 8.99 -8.21
C PRO A 208 -14.51 9.15 -8.84
N LYS A 209 -14.45 9.72 -10.05
CA LYS A 209 -13.19 9.86 -10.80
C LYS A 209 -12.18 10.75 -10.08
N GLU A 210 -12.61 11.78 -9.40
CA GLU A 210 -11.78 12.70 -8.62
C GLU A 210 -11.13 12.06 -7.39
N LYS A 211 -11.57 10.85 -7.00
CA LYS A 211 -10.91 10.02 -5.97
C LYS A 211 -9.98 8.95 -6.57
N THR A 212 -9.88 8.89 -7.89
CA THR A 212 -9.05 7.92 -8.61
C THR A 212 -7.70 8.52 -8.94
N TYR A 213 -6.64 7.88 -8.46
CA TYR A 213 -5.24 8.26 -8.68
C TYR A 213 -4.55 7.16 -9.49
N LEU A 214 -4.50 7.33 -10.80
CA LEU A 214 -3.87 6.35 -11.68
C LEU A 214 -2.36 6.37 -11.49
N MET A 215 -1.78 5.22 -11.15
CA MET A 215 -0.36 5.06 -10.86
C MET A 215 0.32 4.23 -11.96
N PRO A 216 1.46 4.69 -12.52
CA PRO A 216 2.20 3.90 -13.51
C PRO A 216 2.76 2.62 -12.90
N ALA A 217 2.65 1.51 -13.63
CA ALA A 217 3.39 0.30 -13.33
C ALA A 217 4.89 0.52 -13.59
N GLY A 218 5.73 0.00 -12.71
CA GLY A 218 7.20 0.08 -12.82
C GLY A 218 7.86 0.08 -11.46
N ASP A 219 9.00 -0.58 -11.36
CA ASP A 219 9.83 -0.74 -10.17
C ASP A 219 11.23 -0.12 -10.32
N THR A 220 11.51 0.47 -11.49
CA THR A 220 12.75 1.18 -11.78
C THR A 220 12.46 2.57 -12.34
N ARG A 221 13.42 3.48 -12.16
CA ARG A 221 13.36 4.82 -12.74
C ARG A 221 13.13 4.79 -14.24
N GLU A 222 13.80 3.90 -14.95
CA GLU A 222 13.69 3.79 -16.41
C GLU A 222 12.28 3.40 -16.86
N THR A 223 11.68 2.39 -16.22
CA THR A 223 10.32 1.94 -16.53
C THR A 223 9.29 3.03 -16.23
N LEU A 224 9.42 3.73 -15.11
CA LEU A 224 8.51 4.82 -14.74
C LEU A 224 8.59 6.00 -15.71
N ILE A 225 9.79 6.43 -16.12
CA ILE A 225 9.96 7.53 -17.09
C ILE A 225 9.27 7.20 -18.42
N LYS A 226 9.31 5.95 -18.86
CA LYS A 226 8.61 5.51 -20.09
C LYS A 226 7.09 5.52 -19.91
N MET A 227 6.59 5.20 -18.72
CA MET A 227 5.14 5.13 -18.44
C MET A 227 4.51 6.50 -18.19
N TYR A 228 5.25 7.48 -17.70
CA TYR A 228 4.70 8.79 -17.34
C TYR A 228 3.90 9.47 -18.45
N PRO A 229 4.43 9.62 -19.71
CA PRO A 229 3.68 10.24 -20.80
C PRO A 229 2.32 9.54 -21.04
N LEU A 230 2.29 8.21 -20.99
CA LEU A 230 1.08 7.43 -21.21
C LEU A 230 0.04 7.69 -20.09
N VAL A 231 0.50 7.76 -18.82
CA VAL A 231 -0.40 8.04 -17.69
C VAL A 231 -0.93 9.48 -17.78
N PHE A 232 -0.10 10.47 -18.17
CA PHE A 232 -0.53 11.85 -18.36
C PHE A 232 -1.68 11.95 -19.38
N GLU A 233 -1.55 11.31 -20.54
CA GLU A 233 -2.59 11.27 -21.56
C GLU A 233 -3.86 10.61 -21.01
N MET A 234 -3.72 9.47 -20.34
CA MET A 234 -4.84 8.70 -19.81
C MET A 234 -5.63 9.44 -18.72
N VAL A 235 -4.95 10.12 -17.80
CA VAL A 235 -5.64 10.90 -16.76
C VAL A 235 -6.32 12.14 -17.33
N ALA A 236 -5.71 12.79 -18.33
CA ALA A 236 -6.32 13.92 -19.02
C ALA A 236 -7.58 13.52 -19.79
N GLU A 237 -7.56 12.36 -20.48
CA GLU A 237 -8.69 11.85 -21.24
C GLU A 237 -9.84 11.40 -20.34
N HIS A 238 -9.54 10.65 -19.27
CA HIS A 238 -10.57 10.03 -18.43
C HIS A 238 -11.01 10.88 -17.23
N GLY A 239 -10.32 11.98 -16.92
CA GLY A 239 -10.64 12.84 -15.76
C GLY A 239 -10.28 12.19 -14.43
N TYR A 240 -9.19 11.42 -14.38
CA TYR A 240 -8.58 10.91 -13.16
C TYR A 240 -7.55 11.90 -12.60
N ASN A 241 -7.04 11.62 -11.40
CA ASN A 241 -5.79 12.21 -10.93
C ASN A 241 -4.63 11.29 -11.28
N MET A 242 -3.43 11.87 -11.42
CA MET A 242 -2.20 11.11 -11.52
C MET A 242 -1.52 11.00 -10.16
N THR A 243 -0.87 9.87 -9.91
CA THR A 243 0.17 9.77 -8.89
C THR A 243 1.43 9.16 -9.49
N GLY A 244 2.59 9.74 -9.16
CA GLY A 244 3.90 9.16 -9.47
C GLY A 244 4.28 8.08 -8.46
N ARG A 245 5.53 7.63 -8.61
CA ARG A 245 6.30 6.85 -7.63
C ARG A 245 7.65 7.55 -7.49
N ASP A 246 7.61 8.79 -6.97
CA ASP A 246 8.75 9.70 -7.06
C ASP A 246 9.93 9.29 -6.18
N HIS A 247 9.72 8.46 -5.14
CA HIS A 247 10.81 7.79 -4.44
C HIS A 247 11.65 6.91 -5.38
N ILE A 248 11.02 6.19 -6.34
CA ILE A 248 11.75 5.41 -7.34
C ILE A 248 12.43 6.33 -8.35
N ILE A 249 11.80 7.44 -8.73
CA ILE A 249 12.46 8.44 -9.59
C ILE A 249 13.70 9.02 -8.91
N ALA A 250 13.63 9.32 -7.62
CA ALA A 250 14.74 9.90 -6.86
C ALA A 250 15.84 8.87 -6.54
N TYR A 251 15.47 7.70 -6.02
CA TYR A 251 16.38 6.74 -5.40
C TYR A 251 16.48 5.39 -6.12
N ASN A 252 15.71 5.21 -7.21
CA ASN A 252 15.63 3.95 -7.96
C ASN A 252 15.17 2.78 -7.06
N THR A 253 15.99 1.76 -6.91
CA THR A 253 15.68 0.54 -6.13
C THR A 253 16.16 0.61 -4.67
N GLU A 254 16.63 1.76 -4.20
CA GLU A 254 17.08 1.95 -2.82
C GLU A 254 15.91 1.83 -1.84
N ARG A 255 16.14 1.20 -0.69
CA ARG A 255 15.12 0.96 0.34
C ARG A 255 15.34 1.87 1.56
N GLY A 256 14.25 2.23 2.25
CA GLY A 256 14.32 2.99 3.50
C GLY A 256 14.66 4.49 3.32
N VAL A 257 14.33 5.07 2.16
CA VAL A 257 14.64 6.43 1.74
C VAL A 257 13.39 7.30 1.58
#